data_762a2f37940b55adb4f93a39993183ab
#
_entry.id   762a2f37940b55adb4f93a39993183ab
#
_cell.length_a   1.000
_cell.length_b   1.000
_cell.length_c   1.000
_cell.angle_alpha   90.00
_cell.angle_beta   90.00
_cell.angle_gamma   90.00
#
_symmetry.space_group_name_H-M   'P 1'
#
loop_
_entity.id
_entity.type
_entity.pdbx_description
1 polymer ?
#
loop_
_entity_poly.entity_id
_entity_poly.type
_entity_poly.pdbx_seq_one_letter_code
_entity_poly.pdbx_strand_id
1 'polypeptide(L)'
;MVQFLRLMLFPVLLLSGGAAQASDELNVDNKGIMVKGYDVVAYFTLGMPTRGVPGYVVTHDGGTYLFSSAEHQKLFEADPVRYAPAYGGFCSYGVRVGKKFEIDPHAWKIVGDRLFLQLDRGTHILWLEDLEKNISISDRIWPSIETTPRTML
;
A
#
# COMPACT_ATOMS: atom_id res chain seq x y z
N MET A 1 61.82 33.43 12.37
CA MET A 1 60.39 33.77 12.38
C MET A 1 59.70 32.79 11.43
N VAL A 2 59.21 31.70 11.99
CA VAL A 2 58.65 30.56 11.19
C VAL A 2 57.15 30.62 11.37
N GLN A 3 56.42 30.89 10.26
CA GLN A 3 54.94 30.88 10.23
C GLN A 3 54.45 29.45 10.07
N PHE A 4 53.74 28.95 11.07
CA PHE A 4 52.99 27.68 10.98
C PHE A 4 51.67 27.91 10.22
N LEU A 5 51.59 27.37 9.00
CA LEU A 5 50.36 27.28 8.21
C LEU A 5 49.46 26.17 8.79
N ARG A 6 48.41 26.58 9.52
CA ARG A 6 47.37 25.63 9.99
C ARG A 6 46.47 25.25 8.83
N LEU A 7 46.60 24.02 8.37
CA LEU A 7 45.69 23.40 7.42
C LEU A 7 44.40 23.04 8.16
N MET A 8 43.31 23.78 7.91
CA MET A 8 41.97 23.39 8.40
C MET A 8 41.41 22.31 7.51
N LEU A 9 41.36 21.07 8.03
CA LEU A 9 40.58 20.02 7.45
C LEU A 9 39.10 20.25 7.78
N PHE A 10 38.29 20.59 6.78
CA PHE A 10 36.83 20.52 6.88
C PHE A 10 36.39 19.07 6.70
N PRO A 11 35.62 18.49 7.64
CA PRO A 11 35.01 17.18 7.40
C PRO A 11 33.92 17.33 6.35
N VAL A 12 34.09 16.66 5.20
CA VAL A 12 33.04 16.47 4.22
C VAL A 12 32.02 15.51 4.82
N LEU A 13 30.88 16.04 5.25
CA LEU A 13 29.73 15.25 5.69
C LEU A 13 29.09 14.61 4.45
N LEU A 14 29.42 13.36 4.19
CA LEU A 14 28.72 12.56 3.18
C LEU A 14 27.29 12.30 3.68
N LEU A 15 26.33 13.11 3.21
CA LEU A 15 24.93 12.74 3.31
C LEU A 15 24.72 11.52 2.41
N SER A 16 24.76 10.33 3.01
CA SER A 16 24.21 9.12 2.41
C SER A 16 22.69 9.30 2.33
N GLY A 17 22.20 9.80 1.20
CA GLY A 17 20.80 9.74 0.82
C GLY A 17 20.42 8.25 0.70
N GLY A 18 19.89 7.67 1.75
CA GLY A 18 19.22 6.37 1.70
C GLY A 18 18.04 6.54 0.75
N ALA A 19 18.09 5.90 -0.43
CA ALA A 19 16.90 5.67 -1.21
C ALA A 19 15.94 4.88 -0.29
N ALA A 20 14.79 5.47 0.04
CA ALA A 20 13.72 4.76 0.72
C ALA A 20 13.37 3.57 -0.18
N GLN A 21 13.80 2.38 0.20
CA GLN A 21 13.33 1.15 -0.43
C GLN A 21 11.85 1.08 -0.07
N ALA A 22 10.99 1.05 -1.09
CA ALA A 22 9.57 0.74 -0.89
C ALA A 22 9.53 -0.55 -0.08
N SER A 23 8.93 -0.48 1.12
CA SER A 23 8.82 -1.66 1.96
C SER A 23 7.95 -2.67 1.22
N ASP A 24 8.38 -3.93 1.12
CA ASP A 24 7.56 -5.02 0.55
C ASP A 24 6.28 -5.30 1.38
N GLU A 25 5.99 -4.45 2.36
CA GLU A 25 4.79 -4.45 3.19
C GLU A 25 3.57 -3.89 2.45
N LEU A 26 3.80 -3.04 1.44
CA LEU A 26 2.74 -2.39 0.66
C LEU A 26 2.83 -2.76 -0.82
N ASN A 27 1.68 -2.97 -1.43
CA ASN A 27 1.55 -3.18 -2.88
C ASN A 27 1.50 -1.82 -3.59
N VAL A 28 2.68 -1.26 -3.83
CA VAL A 28 2.88 0.00 -4.53
C VAL A 28 3.51 -0.23 -5.90
N ASP A 29 3.26 0.69 -6.83
CA ASP A 29 3.98 0.74 -8.09
C ASP A 29 5.39 1.32 -7.93
N ASN A 30 6.14 1.46 -9.04
CA ASN A 30 7.49 2.01 -9.04
C ASN A 30 7.59 3.49 -8.64
N LYS A 31 6.44 4.16 -8.44
CA LYS A 31 6.33 5.54 -7.93
C LYS A 31 5.83 5.60 -6.49
N GLY A 32 5.63 4.44 -5.86
CA GLY A 32 5.09 4.37 -4.51
C GLY A 32 3.57 4.55 -4.43
N ILE A 33 2.85 4.43 -5.57
CA ILE A 33 1.41 4.68 -5.62
C ILE A 33 0.65 3.40 -5.27
N MET A 34 -0.28 3.52 -4.31
CA MET A 34 -1.19 2.47 -3.86
C MET A 34 -2.33 2.21 -4.85
N VAL A 35 -2.82 0.98 -4.86
CA VAL A 35 -4.02 0.54 -5.60
C VAL A 35 -4.00 1.01 -7.07
N LYS A 36 -2.81 1.06 -7.69
CA LYS A 36 -2.62 1.50 -9.07
C LYS A 36 -3.23 2.89 -9.37
N GLY A 37 -3.30 3.77 -8.35
CA GLY A 37 -3.84 5.11 -8.45
C GLY A 37 -5.36 5.21 -8.40
N TYR A 38 -6.06 4.15 -7.97
CA TYR A 38 -7.49 4.22 -7.68
C TYR A 38 -7.74 4.76 -6.27
N ASP A 39 -8.80 5.52 -6.13
CA ASP A 39 -9.26 6.17 -4.91
C ASP A 39 -9.86 5.15 -3.95
N VAL A 40 -9.16 4.88 -2.84
CA VAL A 40 -9.60 3.87 -1.86
C VAL A 40 -10.90 4.27 -1.14
N VAL A 41 -11.19 5.56 -1.00
CA VAL A 41 -12.42 6.07 -0.38
C VAL A 41 -13.62 5.84 -1.29
N ALA A 42 -13.43 5.89 -2.61
CA ALA A 42 -14.51 5.70 -3.58
C ALA A 42 -15.17 4.32 -3.49
N TYR A 43 -14.44 3.28 -3.10
CA TYR A 43 -15.02 1.95 -2.88
C TYR A 43 -16.09 1.96 -1.79
N PHE A 44 -15.90 2.78 -0.74
CA PHE A 44 -16.85 2.91 0.38
C PHE A 44 -17.98 3.89 0.10
N THR A 45 -17.68 4.99 -0.56
CA THR A 45 -18.64 6.10 -0.75
C THR A 45 -19.46 5.98 -2.04
N LEU A 46 -18.82 5.50 -3.12
CA LEU A 46 -19.44 5.40 -4.45
C LEU A 46 -19.77 3.94 -4.81
N GLY A 47 -19.23 2.96 -4.09
CA GLY A 47 -19.41 1.53 -4.38
C GLY A 47 -18.81 1.09 -5.71
N MET A 48 -17.78 1.79 -6.19
CA MET A 48 -17.13 1.48 -7.46
C MET A 48 -15.67 1.96 -7.50
N PRO A 49 -14.80 1.24 -8.24
CA PRO A 49 -13.43 1.70 -8.47
C PRO A 49 -13.44 3.00 -9.27
N THR A 50 -12.81 4.04 -8.72
CA THR A 50 -12.74 5.36 -9.32
C THR A 50 -11.28 5.81 -9.38
N ARG A 51 -10.84 6.36 -10.50
CA ARG A 51 -9.47 6.88 -10.63
C ARG A 51 -9.27 8.10 -9.75
N GLY A 52 -8.20 8.08 -8.96
CA GLY A 52 -7.68 9.28 -8.32
C GLY A 52 -6.98 10.21 -9.32
N VAL A 53 -6.79 11.45 -8.93
CA VAL A 53 -6.10 12.47 -9.73
C VAL A 53 -4.90 13.03 -8.95
N PRO A 54 -3.83 13.47 -9.62
CA PRO A 54 -2.61 13.95 -8.94
C PRO A 54 -2.82 15.19 -8.04
N GLY A 55 -3.94 15.90 -8.21
CA GLY A 55 -4.27 17.09 -7.41
C GLY A 55 -4.72 16.78 -5.97
N TYR A 56 -5.12 15.55 -5.68
CA TYR A 56 -5.56 15.10 -4.36
C TYR A 56 -4.75 13.89 -3.93
N VAL A 57 -3.76 14.10 -3.07
CA VAL A 57 -2.78 13.08 -2.70
C VAL A 57 -2.48 13.09 -1.21
N VAL A 58 -2.33 11.89 -0.62
CA VAL A 58 -1.86 11.70 0.76
C VAL A 58 -0.81 10.60 0.78
N THR A 59 0.27 10.81 1.52
CA THR A 59 1.22 9.73 1.86
C THR A 59 0.91 9.23 3.26
N HIS A 60 0.71 7.92 3.39
CA HIS A 60 0.42 7.26 4.66
C HIS A 60 1.17 5.92 4.72
N ASP A 61 1.91 5.69 5.82
CA ASP A 61 2.70 4.48 6.08
C ASP A 61 3.64 4.06 4.92
N GLY A 62 4.15 5.04 4.17
CA GLY A 62 5.06 4.81 3.05
C GLY A 62 4.38 4.59 1.69
N GLY A 63 3.06 4.52 1.64
CA GLY A 63 2.27 4.45 0.40
C GLY A 63 1.67 5.80 0.02
N THR A 64 1.63 6.10 -1.27
CA THR A 64 1.00 7.31 -1.81
C THR A 64 -0.39 6.98 -2.36
N TYR A 65 -1.40 7.62 -1.82
CA TYR A 65 -2.80 7.46 -2.20
C TYR A 65 -3.28 8.64 -3.03
N LEU A 66 -3.98 8.35 -4.13
CA LEU A 66 -4.61 9.36 -4.98
C LEU A 66 -6.13 9.33 -4.79
N PHE A 67 -6.74 10.50 -4.75
CA PHE A 67 -8.19 10.64 -4.55
C PHE A 67 -8.84 11.31 -5.75
N SER A 68 -10.12 11.02 -5.95
CA SER A 68 -10.92 11.60 -7.03
C SER A 68 -11.46 12.99 -6.70
N SER A 69 -11.44 13.38 -5.42
CA SER A 69 -11.93 14.66 -4.94
C SER A 69 -11.23 15.11 -3.65
N ALA A 70 -11.32 16.42 -3.36
CA ALA A 70 -10.84 16.98 -2.09
C ALA A 70 -11.62 16.43 -0.88
N GLU A 71 -12.89 16.05 -1.06
CA GLU A 71 -13.70 15.44 -0.02
C GLU A 71 -13.16 14.05 0.35
N HIS A 72 -12.86 13.20 -0.63
CA HIS A 72 -12.29 11.87 -0.38
C HIS A 72 -10.91 11.97 0.25
N GLN A 73 -10.07 12.92 -0.18
CA GLN A 73 -8.79 13.19 0.46
C GLN A 73 -8.97 13.49 1.95
N LYS A 74 -9.89 14.38 2.32
CA LYS A 74 -10.16 14.74 3.72
C LYS A 74 -10.72 13.57 4.53
N LEU A 75 -11.57 12.73 3.94
CA LEU A 75 -12.07 11.52 4.60
C LEU A 75 -10.94 10.54 4.91
N PHE A 76 -10.02 10.36 3.99
CA PHE A 76 -8.85 9.52 4.21
C PHE A 76 -7.92 10.11 5.27
N GLU A 77 -7.62 11.41 5.23
CA GLU A 77 -6.79 12.09 6.23
C GLU A 77 -7.36 11.98 7.64
N ALA A 78 -8.69 11.97 7.77
CA ALA A 78 -9.38 11.84 9.06
C ALA A 78 -9.31 10.43 9.64
N ASP A 79 -9.31 9.39 8.80
CA ASP A 79 -9.26 7.98 9.24
C ASP A 79 -8.60 7.09 8.17
N PRO A 80 -7.27 7.17 8.01
CA PRO A 80 -6.57 6.39 6.99
C PRO A 80 -6.68 4.88 7.22
N VAL A 81 -6.72 4.44 8.46
CA VAL A 81 -6.82 3.01 8.81
C VAL A 81 -8.11 2.39 8.29
N ARG A 82 -9.22 3.13 8.31
CA ARG A 82 -10.51 2.68 7.79
C ARG A 82 -10.48 2.45 6.28
N TYR A 83 -9.80 3.33 5.53
CA TYR A 83 -9.86 3.32 4.07
C TYR A 83 -8.70 2.58 3.41
N ALA A 84 -7.58 2.41 4.12
CA ALA A 84 -6.46 1.64 3.61
C ALA A 84 -6.89 0.19 3.31
N PRO A 85 -6.45 -0.38 2.17
CA PRO A 85 -6.82 -1.74 1.82
C PRO A 85 -6.19 -2.75 2.79
N ALA A 86 -6.91 -3.84 3.05
CA ALA A 86 -6.40 -4.95 3.83
C ALA A 86 -5.10 -5.51 3.23
N TYR A 87 -4.24 -6.06 4.08
CA TYR A 87 -3.01 -6.76 3.70
C TYR A 87 -2.08 -5.92 2.82
N GLY A 88 -1.90 -4.65 3.17
CA GLY A 88 -1.02 -3.74 2.42
C GLY A 88 -1.44 -3.53 0.95
N GLY A 89 -2.68 -3.85 0.58
CA GLY A 89 -3.18 -3.74 -0.79
C GLY A 89 -2.79 -4.89 -1.71
N PHE A 90 -2.23 -6.00 -1.19
CA PHE A 90 -2.00 -7.23 -1.94
C PHE A 90 -3.29 -8.02 -2.14
N CYS A 91 -3.26 -8.95 -3.11
CA CYS A 91 -4.36 -9.88 -3.36
C CYS A 91 -4.68 -10.70 -2.09
N SER A 92 -5.89 -10.54 -1.57
CA SER A 92 -6.30 -11.17 -0.31
C SER A 92 -6.33 -12.70 -0.40
N TYR A 93 -6.71 -13.27 -1.55
CA TYR A 93 -6.63 -14.72 -1.78
C TYR A 93 -5.17 -15.19 -1.90
N GLY A 94 -4.27 -14.34 -2.44
CA GLY A 94 -2.83 -14.61 -2.43
C GLY A 94 -2.28 -14.70 -1.01
N VAL A 95 -2.68 -13.79 -0.13
CA VAL A 95 -2.30 -13.83 1.29
C VAL A 95 -2.76 -15.13 1.96
N ARG A 96 -3.98 -15.60 1.66
CA ARG A 96 -4.51 -16.89 2.15
C ARG A 96 -3.58 -18.07 1.84
N VAL A 97 -2.87 -18.02 0.74
CA VAL A 97 -1.90 -19.06 0.33
C VAL A 97 -0.44 -18.69 0.60
N GLY A 98 -0.21 -17.67 1.43
CA GLY A 98 1.13 -17.23 1.86
C GLY A 98 1.91 -16.49 0.78
N LYS A 99 1.24 -15.81 -0.15
CA LYS A 99 1.84 -15.10 -1.28
C LYS A 99 1.38 -13.64 -1.36
N LYS A 100 2.21 -12.80 -1.94
CA LYS A 100 1.94 -11.39 -2.23
C LYS A 100 1.79 -11.19 -3.75
N PHE A 101 0.56 -11.19 -4.24
CA PHE A 101 0.26 -10.95 -5.65
C PHE A 101 -0.27 -9.55 -5.88
N GLU A 102 -0.11 -9.08 -7.13
CA GLU A 102 -0.73 -7.86 -7.65
C GLU A 102 -2.26 -7.92 -7.56
N ILE A 103 -2.91 -6.79 -7.84
CA ILE A 103 -4.36 -6.67 -7.80
C ILE A 103 -4.91 -6.09 -9.11
N ASP A 104 -6.17 -6.41 -9.38
CA ASP A 104 -7.04 -5.67 -10.27
C ASP A 104 -7.96 -4.77 -9.42
N PRO A 105 -7.93 -3.44 -9.58
CA PRO A 105 -8.80 -2.54 -8.85
C PRO A 105 -10.31 -2.80 -9.02
N HIS A 106 -10.69 -3.52 -10.08
CA HIS A 106 -12.08 -3.91 -10.35
C HIS A 106 -12.49 -5.22 -9.65
N ALA A 107 -11.54 -5.97 -9.11
CA ALA A 107 -11.78 -7.20 -8.35
C ALA A 107 -11.68 -6.93 -6.84
N TRP A 108 -12.79 -6.52 -6.23
CA TRP A 108 -12.81 -6.03 -4.84
C TRP A 108 -14.07 -6.41 -4.08
N LYS A 109 -13.99 -6.34 -2.76
CA LYS A 109 -15.13 -6.50 -1.84
C LYS A 109 -14.86 -5.73 -0.55
N ILE A 110 -15.90 -5.05 -0.03
CA ILE A 110 -15.90 -4.55 1.34
C ILE A 110 -16.64 -5.56 2.21
N VAL A 111 -16.00 -5.93 3.33
CA VAL A 111 -16.57 -6.80 4.35
C VAL A 111 -16.23 -6.21 5.72
N GLY A 112 -17.24 -5.88 6.51
CA GLY A 112 -17.05 -5.32 7.85
C GLY A 112 -16.12 -4.10 7.89
N ASP A 113 -16.36 -3.11 7.05
CA ASP A 113 -15.56 -1.89 6.92
C ASP A 113 -14.09 -2.10 6.46
N ARG A 114 -13.76 -3.25 5.88
CA ARG A 114 -12.42 -3.53 5.30
C ARG A 114 -12.52 -3.71 3.80
N LEU A 115 -11.60 -3.07 3.07
CA LEU A 115 -11.47 -3.21 1.62
C LEU A 115 -10.53 -4.36 1.29
N PHE A 116 -11.03 -5.40 0.64
CA PHE A 116 -10.28 -6.54 0.12
C PHE A 116 -10.14 -6.44 -1.39
N LEU A 117 -8.91 -6.56 -1.88
CA LEU A 117 -8.58 -6.53 -3.30
C LEU A 117 -8.12 -7.91 -3.77
N GLN A 118 -8.36 -8.24 -5.03
CA GLN A 118 -8.01 -9.53 -5.61
C GLN A 118 -7.17 -9.36 -6.88
N LEU A 119 -6.44 -10.41 -7.26
CA LEU A 119 -5.58 -10.43 -8.44
C LEU A 119 -6.39 -10.18 -9.72
N ASP A 120 -7.54 -10.83 -9.83
CA ASP A 120 -8.42 -10.79 -10.98
C ASP A 120 -9.84 -11.27 -10.63
N ARG A 121 -10.73 -11.30 -11.63
CA ARG A 121 -12.10 -11.77 -11.47
C ARG A 121 -12.20 -13.24 -11.05
N GLY A 122 -11.33 -14.09 -11.58
CA GLY A 122 -11.32 -15.53 -11.24
C GLY A 122 -10.99 -15.74 -9.78
N THR A 123 -9.94 -15.09 -9.31
CA THR A 123 -9.52 -15.11 -7.91
C THR A 123 -10.59 -14.49 -6.99
N HIS A 124 -11.30 -13.45 -7.47
CA HIS A 124 -12.41 -12.86 -6.74
C HIS A 124 -13.56 -13.85 -6.51
N ILE A 125 -13.91 -14.65 -7.53
CA ILE A 125 -14.93 -15.70 -7.40
C ILE A 125 -14.51 -16.71 -6.35
N LEU A 126 -13.26 -17.22 -6.42
CA LEU A 126 -12.73 -18.16 -5.43
C LEU A 126 -12.72 -17.58 -4.01
N TRP A 127 -12.46 -16.27 -3.88
CA TRP A 127 -12.51 -15.59 -2.59
C TRP A 127 -13.92 -15.57 -2.00
N LEU A 128 -14.95 -15.39 -2.84
CA LEU A 128 -16.35 -15.33 -2.43
C LEU A 128 -16.96 -16.68 -2.05
N GLU A 129 -16.42 -17.80 -2.57
CA GLU A 129 -16.96 -19.16 -2.31
C GLU A 129 -16.97 -19.52 -0.82
N ASP A 130 -15.97 -19.06 -0.05
CA ASP A 130 -15.90 -19.28 1.41
C ASP A 130 -15.30 -18.05 2.09
N LEU A 131 -16.01 -16.94 1.96
CA LEU A 131 -15.52 -15.59 2.29
C LEU A 131 -15.00 -15.47 3.72
N GLU A 132 -15.78 -15.92 4.70
CA GLU A 132 -15.39 -15.80 6.13
C GLU A 132 -14.14 -16.63 6.45
N LYS A 133 -14.07 -17.84 5.92
CA LYS A 133 -12.91 -18.71 6.10
C LYS A 133 -11.68 -18.15 5.38
N ASN A 134 -11.84 -17.61 4.18
CA ASN A 134 -10.75 -17.00 3.43
C ASN A 134 -10.18 -15.80 4.18
N ILE A 135 -11.03 -14.92 4.73
CA ILE A 135 -10.61 -13.79 5.58
C ILE A 135 -9.89 -14.32 6.83
N SER A 136 -10.48 -15.27 7.53
CA SER A 136 -9.88 -15.84 8.75
C SER A 136 -8.51 -16.45 8.54
N ILE A 137 -8.30 -17.15 7.41
CA ILE A 137 -6.99 -17.72 7.05
C ILE A 137 -6.00 -16.61 6.73
N SER A 138 -6.39 -15.61 5.93
CA SER A 138 -5.52 -14.50 5.54
C SER A 138 -5.10 -13.66 6.75
N ASP A 139 -6.02 -13.39 7.68
CA ASP A 139 -5.71 -12.66 8.91
C ASP A 139 -4.67 -13.38 9.79
N ARG A 140 -4.68 -14.72 9.79
CA ARG A 140 -3.66 -15.50 10.51
C ARG A 140 -2.31 -15.55 9.82
N ILE A 141 -2.32 -15.54 8.48
CA ILE A 141 -1.08 -15.65 7.69
C ILE A 141 -0.38 -14.30 7.55
N TRP A 142 -1.14 -13.22 7.37
CA TRP A 142 -0.59 -11.91 7.07
C TRP A 142 0.54 -11.47 8.00
N PRO A 143 0.46 -11.54 9.34
CA PRO A 143 1.53 -11.12 10.23
C PRO A 143 2.86 -11.85 10.01
N SER A 144 2.82 -13.06 9.46
CA SER A 144 4.04 -13.85 9.21
C SER A 144 4.72 -13.53 7.89
N ILE A 145 4.01 -12.90 6.95
CA ILE A 145 4.54 -12.56 5.62
C ILE A 145 4.62 -11.06 5.35
N GLU A 146 4.01 -10.23 6.19
CA GLU A 146 3.89 -8.78 5.98
C GLU A 146 5.22 -8.12 5.64
N THR A 147 6.28 -8.41 6.39
CA THR A 147 7.62 -7.86 6.20
C THR A 147 8.49 -8.71 5.28
N THR A 148 8.02 -9.88 4.83
CA THR A 148 8.79 -10.77 3.97
C THR A 148 8.75 -10.27 2.52
N PRO A 149 9.89 -10.10 1.85
CA PRO A 149 9.92 -9.76 0.43
C PRO A 149 9.09 -10.73 -0.42
N ARG A 150 8.30 -10.19 -1.36
CA ARG A 150 7.46 -11.03 -2.24
C ARG A 150 8.25 -12.07 -3.05
N THR A 151 9.52 -11.79 -3.32
CA THR A 151 10.43 -12.69 -4.04
C THR A 151 10.87 -13.90 -3.21
N MET A 152 10.61 -13.86 -1.91
CA MET A 152 10.97 -14.93 -0.96
C MET A 152 9.75 -15.77 -0.53
N LEU A 153 8.55 -15.47 -1.03
CA LEU A 153 7.29 -16.15 -0.71
C LEU A 153 6.87 -17.18 -1.76
#